data_6c8a35f85102dcd8de6a3eea508919cf
#
_entry.id   6c8a35f85102dcd8de6a3eea508919cf
#
_cell.length_a   1.000
_cell.length_b   1.000
_cell.length_c   1.000
_cell.angle_alpha   90.00
_cell.angle_beta   90.00
_cell.angle_gamma   90.00
#
_symmetry.space_group_name_H-M   'P 1'
#
loop_
_entity.id
_entity.type
_entity.pdbx_description
1 polymer ?
#
loop_
_entity_poly.entity_id
_entity_poly.type
_entity_poly.pdbx_seq_one_letter_code
_entity_poly.pdbx_strand_id
1 'polypeptide(L)'
;GTEEEWNIAGGQSDTLESMKVCRKISKAIFVCKRGSLGCTVFKDDISNWSNGITVPVREIEIFNVLGAGDGFMAGFLKGWLKGEELKKCSEFANACGALAVSRHGCAPSYPSVEELNYFISFGSNEYSLRKDKKLEQIHWSTNRRIKYSQLFAFAFDHRKQFLNWAKKSNKTENDIDVFKTLALEVAVSLKKDFPNIGILVDDELGRSALQKASDYEMWIGRPIEVSGKYPLELTNEQNLTAYLSEWPINHCVKVLAPMRMDDNLELKIQNENKILSLYNACRNTNHEFLLEIITGYSEKNTDPEQIVELIKRFYELGIFPDWWKIEPVKDKNFWKMTCEFVNSNDPYTNGVVVLGKDTDQEHMIDVFNATQKEKLIKGFAIGRTIFSEAAKKWLNDEISNDCAKDIMSNKLKKLIKIWENSRN
;
A
#
# COMPACT_ATOMS: atom_id res chain seq x y z
N GLY A 1 -4.65 -7.11 -35.07
CA GLY A 1 -5.42 -8.37 -34.94
C GLY A 1 -4.54 -9.55 -34.61
N THR A 2 -5.12 -10.64 -34.13
CA THR A 2 -4.50 -11.96 -34.10
C THR A 2 -4.44 -12.55 -35.51
N GLU A 3 -3.72 -13.66 -35.74
CA GLU A 3 -3.72 -14.36 -37.04
C GLU A 3 -5.15 -14.76 -37.46
N GLU A 4 -5.96 -15.26 -36.51
CA GLU A 4 -7.36 -15.62 -36.77
C GLU A 4 -8.22 -14.39 -37.15
N GLU A 5 -8.08 -13.28 -36.41
CA GLU A 5 -8.79 -12.02 -36.72
C GLU A 5 -8.43 -11.50 -38.13
N TRP A 6 -7.17 -11.62 -38.56
CA TRP A 6 -6.75 -11.27 -39.89
C TRP A 6 -7.33 -12.22 -40.95
N ASN A 7 -7.38 -13.54 -40.67
CA ASN A 7 -7.98 -14.51 -41.55
C ASN A 7 -9.45 -14.23 -41.79
N ILE A 8 -10.19 -13.88 -40.75
CA ILE A 8 -11.60 -13.46 -40.84
C ILE A 8 -11.72 -12.19 -41.70
N ALA A 9 -10.91 -11.16 -41.41
CA ALA A 9 -10.98 -9.87 -42.08
C ALA A 9 -10.68 -9.92 -43.57
N GLY A 10 -9.71 -10.74 -43.98
CA GLY A 10 -9.30 -10.91 -45.35
C GLY A 10 -9.99 -12.04 -46.10
N GLY A 11 -10.74 -12.91 -45.39
CA GLY A 11 -11.48 -14.01 -45.94
C GLY A 11 -10.60 -15.12 -46.55
N GLN A 12 -9.39 -15.31 -46.06
CA GLN A 12 -8.44 -16.33 -46.47
C GLN A 12 -8.03 -17.23 -45.31
N SER A 13 -7.58 -18.45 -45.59
CA SER A 13 -7.04 -19.37 -44.58
C SER A 13 -5.58 -19.05 -44.19
N ASP A 14 -4.84 -18.40 -45.07
CA ASP A 14 -3.49 -17.91 -44.80
C ASP A 14 -3.51 -16.46 -44.33
N THR A 15 -2.85 -16.21 -43.22
CA THR A 15 -2.85 -14.90 -42.57
C THR A 15 -2.18 -13.82 -43.42
N LEU A 16 -1.07 -14.14 -44.08
CA LEU A 16 -0.37 -13.18 -44.94
C LEU A 16 -1.20 -12.81 -46.17
N GLU A 17 -1.85 -13.78 -46.78
CA GLU A 17 -2.76 -13.53 -47.93
C GLU A 17 -3.98 -12.70 -47.48
N SER A 18 -4.53 -13.00 -46.32
CA SER A 18 -5.60 -12.18 -45.71
C SER A 18 -5.17 -10.72 -45.51
N MET A 19 -4.00 -10.50 -44.93
CA MET A 19 -3.44 -9.15 -44.73
C MET A 19 -3.18 -8.44 -46.07
N LYS A 20 -2.75 -9.16 -47.12
CA LYS A 20 -2.62 -8.60 -48.50
C LYS A 20 -3.96 -8.12 -49.06
N VAL A 21 -5.05 -8.87 -48.81
CA VAL A 21 -6.40 -8.44 -49.23
C VAL A 21 -6.78 -7.15 -48.47
N CYS A 22 -6.59 -7.11 -47.16
CA CYS A 22 -6.86 -5.92 -46.34
C CYS A 22 -5.99 -4.71 -46.75
N ARG A 23 -4.73 -4.93 -47.14
CA ARG A 23 -3.81 -3.86 -47.58
C ARG A 23 -4.30 -3.14 -48.84
N LYS A 24 -5.03 -3.81 -49.73
CA LYS A 24 -5.60 -3.16 -50.92
C LYS A 24 -6.60 -2.07 -50.61
N ILE A 25 -7.24 -2.14 -49.43
CA ILE A 25 -8.30 -1.19 -48.97
C ILE A 25 -7.85 -0.29 -47.84
N SER A 26 -6.71 -0.54 -47.18
CA SER A 26 -6.23 0.24 -46.05
C SER A 26 -4.74 0.52 -46.09
N LYS A 27 -4.36 1.77 -45.86
CA LYS A 27 -2.95 2.22 -45.71
C LYS A 27 -2.50 2.31 -44.24
N ALA A 28 -3.32 1.83 -43.30
CA ALA A 28 -2.98 1.85 -41.87
C ALA A 28 -1.75 0.99 -41.56
N ILE A 29 -1.12 1.20 -40.46
CA ILE A 29 -0.12 0.29 -39.90
C ILE A 29 -0.83 -0.99 -39.44
N PHE A 30 -0.38 -2.14 -39.95
CA PHE A 30 -0.94 -3.45 -39.62
C PHE A 30 -0.08 -4.10 -38.53
N VAL A 31 -0.74 -4.55 -37.45
CA VAL A 31 -0.09 -5.26 -36.35
C VAL A 31 -0.69 -6.65 -36.25
N CYS A 32 0.09 -7.69 -36.55
CA CYS A 32 -0.30 -9.07 -36.41
C CYS A 32 0.25 -9.64 -35.10
N LYS A 33 -0.64 -9.99 -34.16
CA LYS A 33 -0.33 -10.70 -32.92
C LYS A 33 -0.22 -12.19 -33.20
N ARG A 34 0.92 -12.80 -32.86
CA ARG A 34 1.27 -14.17 -33.24
C ARG A 34 1.55 -15.09 -32.06
N GLY A 35 0.90 -14.82 -30.92
CA GLY A 35 1.03 -15.60 -29.70
C GLY A 35 2.48 -15.72 -29.21
N SER A 36 2.98 -16.94 -29.10
CA SER A 36 4.36 -17.23 -28.66
C SER A 36 5.44 -16.75 -29.65
N LEU A 37 5.08 -16.45 -30.91
CA LEU A 37 5.99 -15.84 -31.87
C LEU A 37 6.11 -14.31 -31.72
N GLY A 38 5.37 -13.71 -30.82
CA GLY A 38 5.37 -12.27 -30.61
C GLY A 38 4.43 -11.52 -31.55
N CYS A 39 4.93 -10.51 -32.23
CA CYS A 39 4.15 -9.77 -33.22
C CYS A 39 4.99 -9.34 -34.41
N THR A 40 4.29 -9.12 -35.56
CA THR A 40 4.87 -8.55 -36.77
C THR A 40 4.09 -7.30 -37.16
N VAL A 41 4.79 -6.21 -37.42
CA VAL A 41 4.21 -4.91 -37.78
C VAL A 41 4.59 -4.54 -39.19
N PHE A 42 3.60 -4.23 -40.03
CA PHE A 42 3.79 -3.79 -41.39
C PHE A 42 3.35 -2.33 -41.53
N LYS A 43 4.26 -1.50 -42.00
CA LYS A 43 3.97 -0.11 -42.35
C LYS A 43 3.40 0.01 -43.76
N ASP A 44 4.07 -0.62 -44.72
CA ASP A 44 3.77 -0.46 -46.12
C ASP A 44 3.51 -1.82 -46.80
N ASP A 45 4.56 -2.49 -47.31
CA ASP A 45 4.46 -3.72 -48.07
C ASP A 45 4.23 -4.97 -47.21
N ILE A 46 3.36 -5.86 -47.67
CA ILE A 46 2.99 -7.14 -47.01
C ILE A 46 3.23 -8.31 -48.02
N SER A 47 4.28 -8.27 -48.81
CA SER A 47 4.53 -9.37 -49.77
C SER A 47 4.98 -10.66 -49.08
N ASN A 48 5.71 -10.56 -48.00
CA ASN A 48 6.14 -11.69 -47.14
C ASN A 48 6.37 -11.23 -45.68
N TRP A 49 6.52 -12.18 -44.76
CA TRP A 49 6.73 -11.87 -43.34
C TRP A 49 8.00 -11.07 -43.05
N SER A 50 9.06 -11.22 -43.88
CA SER A 50 10.32 -10.50 -43.70
C SER A 50 10.23 -9.01 -44.04
N ASN A 51 9.18 -8.55 -44.71
CA ASN A 51 8.93 -7.11 -44.93
C ASN A 51 8.40 -6.42 -43.71
N GLY A 52 7.92 -7.17 -42.72
CA GLY A 52 7.45 -6.64 -41.45
C GLY A 52 8.55 -6.58 -40.39
N ILE A 53 8.36 -5.72 -39.42
CA ILE A 53 9.19 -5.66 -38.21
C ILE A 53 8.67 -6.71 -37.23
N THR A 54 9.39 -7.83 -37.10
CA THR A 54 9.05 -8.90 -36.16
C THR A 54 9.77 -8.73 -34.85
N VAL A 55 9.01 -8.71 -33.74
CA VAL A 55 9.54 -8.63 -32.39
C VAL A 55 9.08 -9.89 -31.63
N PRO A 56 10.03 -10.75 -31.23
CA PRO A 56 9.70 -11.96 -30.50
C PRO A 56 9.21 -11.63 -29.07
N VAL A 57 8.49 -12.56 -28.46
CA VAL A 57 8.09 -12.50 -27.07
C VAL A 57 8.95 -13.47 -26.24
N ARG A 58 9.12 -13.17 -24.98
CA ARG A 58 9.71 -14.12 -24.04
C ARG A 58 8.72 -15.24 -23.73
N GLU A 59 9.19 -16.47 -23.73
CA GLU A 59 8.40 -17.61 -23.30
C GLU A 59 8.11 -17.53 -21.80
N ILE A 60 6.82 -17.59 -21.45
CA ILE A 60 6.31 -17.48 -20.08
C ILE A 60 5.10 -18.40 -19.89
N GLU A 61 4.74 -18.66 -18.64
CA GLU A 61 3.49 -19.32 -18.32
C GLU A 61 2.29 -18.42 -18.64
N ILE A 62 1.37 -18.94 -19.42
CA ILE A 62 0.06 -18.29 -19.67
C ILE A 62 -0.91 -18.76 -18.59
N PHE A 63 -1.28 -17.85 -17.69
CA PHE A 63 -2.18 -18.13 -16.59
C PHE A 63 -3.63 -17.73 -16.92
N ASN A 64 -3.81 -16.63 -17.64
CA ASN A 64 -5.11 -16.12 -18.06
C ASN A 64 -4.97 -15.33 -19.35
N VAL A 65 -5.81 -15.60 -20.35
CA VAL A 65 -5.74 -14.91 -21.65
C VAL A 65 -6.65 -13.69 -21.75
N LEU A 66 -7.54 -13.50 -20.77
CA LEU A 66 -8.52 -12.40 -20.78
C LEU A 66 -7.81 -11.04 -20.73
N GLY A 67 -8.10 -10.18 -21.71
CA GLY A 67 -7.51 -8.85 -21.78
C GLY A 67 -6.09 -8.78 -22.34
N ALA A 68 -5.48 -9.92 -22.74
CA ALA A 68 -4.14 -9.94 -23.30
C ALA A 68 -3.99 -9.02 -24.53
N GLY A 69 -5.00 -9.03 -25.40
CA GLY A 69 -5.05 -8.18 -26.59
C GLY A 69 -5.12 -6.70 -26.29
N ASP A 70 -5.91 -6.32 -25.27
CA ASP A 70 -6.05 -4.93 -24.84
C ASP A 70 -4.78 -4.45 -24.16
N GLY A 71 -4.17 -5.27 -23.29
CA GLY A 71 -2.86 -5.01 -22.70
C GLY A 71 -1.78 -4.81 -23.75
N PHE A 72 -1.74 -5.69 -24.76
CA PHE A 72 -0.84 -5.56 -25.90
C PHE A 72 -1.04 -4.22 -26.62
N MET A 73 -2.28 -3.87 -26.97
CA MET A 73 -2.57 -2.60 -27.66
C MET A 73 -2.26 -1.38 -26.81
N ALA A 74 -2.50 -1.42 -25.52
CA ALA A 74 -2.12 -0.34 -24.60
C ALA A 74 -0.60 -0.10 -24.63
N GLY A 75 0.20 -1.17 -24.62
CA GLY A 75 1.65 -1.09 -24.76
C GLY A 75 2.09 -0.52 -26.10
N PHE A 76 1.48 -0.97 -27.20
CA PHE A 76 1.77 -0.44 -28.53
C PHE A 76 1.47 1.05 -28.65
N LEU A 77 0.27 1.44 -28.24
CA LEU A 77 -0.19 2.85 -28.28
C LEU A 77 0.63 3.77 -27.38
N LYS A 78 1.10 3.28 -26.23
CA LYS A 78 2.02 4.02 -25.36
C LYS A 78 3.27 4.49 -26.11
N GLY A 79 3.89 3.60 -26.89
CA GLY A 79 5.06 3.94 -27.70
C GLY A 79 4.68 4.83 -28.89
N TRP A 80 3.64 4.43 -29.64
CA TRP A 80 3.22 5.14 -30.85
C TRP A 80 2.81 6.59 -30.59
N LEU A 81 2.04 6.85 -29.54
CA LEU A 81 1.64 8.21 -29.15
C LEU A 81 2.82 9.11 -28.70
N LYS A 82 3.92 8.50 -28.30
CA LYS A 82 5.17 9.20 -27.97
C LYS A 82 6.12 9.39 -29.17
N GLY A 83 5.73 8.87 -30.34
CA GLY A 83 6.57 8.95 -31.56
C GLY A 83 7.75 7.97 -31.56
N GLU A 84 7.69 6.91 -30.76
CA GLU A 84 8.72 5.87 -30.73
C GLU A 84 8.71 5.05 -32.04
N GLU A 85 9.83 4.44 -32.37
CA GLU A 85 9.94 3.52 -33.50
C GLU A 85 9.01 2.30 -33.33
N LEU A 86 8.48 1.76 -34.45
CA LEU A 86 7.54 0.63 -34.44
C LEU A 86 8.10 -0.60 -33.72
N LYS A 87 9.41 -0.83 -33.81
CA LYS A 87 10.08 -1.90 -33.06
C LYS A 87 9.89 -1.70 -31.55
N LYS A 88 10.13 -0.49 -31.06
CA LYS A 88 9.97 -0.14 -29.64
C LYS A 88 8.51 -0.22 -29.18
N CYS A 89 7.58 0.22 -30.03
CA CYS A 89 6.14 0.06 -29.78
C CYS A 89 5.78 -1.42 -29.60
N SER A 90 6.34 -2.29 -30.44
CA SER A 90 6.13 -3.74 -30.38
C SER A 90 6.75 -4.39 -29.14
N GLU A 91 7.91 -3.92 -28.69
CA GLU A 91 8.54 -4.35 -27.43
C GLU A 91 7.64 -4.02 -26.22
N PHE A 92 7.10 -2.80 -26.16
CA PHE A 92 6.13 -2.41 -25.14
C PHE A 92 4.85 -3.27 -25.22
N ALA A 93 4.35 -3.52 -26.41
CA ALA A 93 3.16 -4.33 -26.65
C ALA A 93 3.32 -5.77 -26.14
N ASN A 94 4.40 -6.43 -26.58
CA ASN A 94 4.70 -7.80 -26.17
C ASN A 94 4.90 -7.91 -24.64
N ALA A 95 5.61 -6.96 -24.04
CA ALA A 95 5.83 -6.92 -22.58
C ALA A 95 4.52 -6.71 -21.80
N CYS A 96 3.65 -5.80 -22.25
CA CYS A 96 2.33 -5.60 -21.63
C CYS A 96 1.45 -6.85 -21.75
N GLY A 97 1.43 -7.49 -22.93
CA GLY A 97 0.70 -8.73 -23.15
C GLY A 97 1.21 -9.86 -22.25
N ALA A 98 2.54 -10.01 -22.12
CA ALA A 98 3.17 -11.01 -21.27
C ALA A 98 2.80 -10.82 -19.78
N LEU A 99 2.88 -9.60 -19.28
CA LEU A 99 2.49 -9.27 -17.90
C LEU A 99 0.99 -9.48 -17.66
N ALA A 100 0.14 -9.10 -18.63
CA ALA A 100 -1.30 -9.28 -18.54
C ALA A 100 -1.71 -10.76 -18.43
N VAL A 101 -1.10 -11.66 -19.25
CA VAL A 101 -1.45 -13.09 -19.22
C VAL A 101 -0.90 -13.83 -18.00
N SER A 102 -0.03 -13.21 -17.23
CA SER A 102 0.61 -13.82 -16.05
C SER A 102 -0.24 -13.77 -14.77
N ARG A 103 -1.34 -13.03 -14.77
CA ARG A 103 -2.18 -12.77 -13.58
C ARG A 103 -3.67 -13.03 -13.82
N HIS A 104 -4.43 -13.08 -12.74
CA HIS A 104 -5.89 -13.12 -12.80
C HIS A 104 -6.51 -11.77 -13.18
N GLY A 105 -7.62 -11.85 -13.89
CA GLY A 105 -8.40 -10.69 -14.26
C GLY A 105 -7.99 -10.09 -15.60
N CYS A 106 -8.64 -9.00 -15.99
CA CYS A 106 -8.37 -8.22 -17.18
C CYS A 106 -7.64 -6.92 -16.77
N ALA A 107 -8.37 -5.86 -16.48
CA ALA A 107 -7.77 -4.58 -16.08
C ALA A 107 -6.84 -4.66 -14.85
N PRO A 108 -7.13 -5.44 -13.80
CA PRO A 108 -6.23 -5.58 -12.66
C PRO A 108 -4.88 -6.24 -12.97
N SER A 109 -4.77 -6.97 -14.08
CA SER A 109 -3.52 -7.62 -14.49
C SER A 109 -2.58 -6.73 -15.31
N TYR A 110 -3.05 -5.57 -15.77
CA TYR A 110 -2.25 -4.69 -16.60
C TYR A 110 -1.12 -4.04 -15.81
N PRO A 111 0.10 -3.99 -16.40
CA PRO A 111 1.23 -3.38 -15.71
C PRO A 111 1.07 -1.86 -15.62
N SER A 112 1.65 -1.29 -14.56
CA SER A 112 1.96 0.13 -14.53
C SER A 112 3.12 0.45 -15.48
N VAL A 113 3.38 1.75 -15.70
CA VAL A 113 4.53 2.18 -16.50
C VAL A 113 5.85 1.77 -15.84
N GLU A 114 5.90 1.84 -14.53
CA GLU A 114 7.05 1.47 -13.71
C GLU A 114 7.34 -0.03 -13.83
N GLU A 115 6.32 -0.87 -13.72
CA GLU A 115 6.44 -2.32 -13.88
C GLU A 115 6.87 -2.70 -15.31
N LEU A 116 6.24 -2.10 -16.31
CA LEU A 116 6.59 -2.32 -17.71
C LEU A 116 8.06 -1.97 -17.99
N ASN A 117 8.51 -0.81 -17.54
CA ASN A 117 9.90 -0.37 -17.71
C ASN A 117 10.88 -1.30 -16.98
N TYR A 118 10.54 -1.75 -15.78
CA TYR A 118 11.36 -2.71 -15.05
C TYR A 118 11.47 -4.03 -15.82
N PHE A 119 10.35 -4.60 -16.28
CA PHE A 119 10.33 -5.86 -17.00
C PHE A 119 11.10 -5.80 -18.31
N ILE A 120 11.00 -4.70 -19.06
CA ILE A 120 11.77 -4.52 -20.30
C ILE A 120 13.27 -4.40 -20.01
N SER A 121 13.66 -3.70 -18.93
CA SER A 121 15.08 -3.45 -18.63
C SER A 121 15.77 -4.65 -18.01
N PHE A 122 15.10 -5.42 -17.17
CA PHE A 122 15.70 -6.48 -16.34
C PHE A 122 15.15 -7.88 -16.65
N GLY A 123 13.95 -7.96 -17.25
CA GLY A 123 13.24 -9.24 -17.44
C GLY A 123 12.80 -9.86 -16.12
N SER A 124 12.68 -11.18 -16.13
CA SER A 124 12.46 -12.01 -14.95
C SER A 124 13.14 -13.37 -15.14
N ASN A 125 13.62 -13.97 -14.07
CA ASN A 125 14.13 -15.35 -14.09
C ASN A 125 13.02 -16.39 -13.92
N GLU A 126 11.83 -15.94 -13.54
CA GLU A 126 10.66 -16.79 -13.35
C GLU A 126 9.93 -17.03 -14.67
N TYR A 127 9.61 -18.30 -14.95
CA TYR A 127 8.72 -18.68 -16.05
C TYR A 127 7.29 -18.22 -15.78
N SER A 128 6.86 -18.32 -14.51
CA SER A 128 5.58 -17.81 -14.00
C SER A 128 5.78 -16.42 -13.45
N LEU A 129 5.61 -15.36 -14.25
CA LEU A 129 5.94 -13.96 -13.84
C LEU A 129 5.25 -13.53 -12.54
N ARG A 130 4.04 -14.06 -12.23
CA ARG A 130 3.34 -13.81 -10.95
C ARG A 130 4.07 -14.33 -9.72
N LYS A 131 5.13 -15.15 -9.88
CA LYS A 131 6.00 -15.64 -8.80
C LYS A 131 7.24 -14.79 -8.61
N ASP A 132 7.52 -13.87 -9.52
CA ASP A 132 8.61 -12.91 -9.38
C ASP A 132 8.23 -11.86 -8.32
N LYS A 133 8.84 -11.99 -7.16
CA LYS A 133 8.54 -11.13 -6.00
C LYS A 133 8.75 -9.64 -6.29
N LYS A 134 9.73 -9.30 -7.15
CA LYS A 134 10.02 -7.91 -7.47
C LYS A 134 8.96 -7.33 -8.42
N LEU A 135 8.57 -8.08 -9.45
CA LEU A 135 7.47 -7.68 -10.33
C LEU A 135 6.16 -7.54 -9.56
N GLU A 136 5.84 -8.49 -8.68
CA GLU A 136 4.63 -8.43 -7.86
C GLU A 136 4.64 -7.24 -6.89
N GLN A 137 5.79 -6.93 -6.28
CA GLN A 137 5.93 -5.75 -5.43
C GLN A 137 5.73 -4.45 -6.22
N ILE A 138 6.33 -4.34 -7.41
CA ILE A 138 6.14 -3.14 -8.26
C ILE A 138 4.70 -3.04 -8.71
N HIS A 139 4.10 -4.14 -9.18
CA HIS A 139 2.70 -4.19 -9.60
C HIS A 139 1.76 -3.70 -8.50
N TRP A 140 1.87 -4.29 -7.31
CA TRP A 140 1.09 -3.90 -6.14
C TRP A 140 1.26 -2.42 -5.81
N SER A 141 2.51 -1.98 -5.65
CA SER A 141 2.83 -0.65 -5.15
C SER A 141 2.44 0.49 -6.09
N THR A 142 2.46 0.23 -7.41
CA THR A 142 2.24 1.26 -8.44
C THR A 142 0.80 1.30 -8.96
N ASN A 143 0.02 0.24 -8.72
CA ASN A 143 -1.40 0.16 -9.08
C ASN A 143 -2.36 0.45 -7.93
N ARG A 144 -1.88 1.01 -6.82
CA ARG A 144 -2.74 1.42 -5.70
C ARG A 144 -3.81 2.41 -6.16
N ARG A 145 -5.03 2.23 -5.63
CA ARG A 145 -6.20 3.05 -5.98
C ARG A 145 -6.07 4.49 -5.49
N ILE A 146 -5.48 4.69 -4.31
CA ILE A 146 -5.37 5.99 -3.65
C ILE A 146 -3.88 6.26 -3.36
N LYS A 147 -3.45 7.49 -3.66
CA LYS A 147 -2.13 8.00 -3.30
C LYS A 147 -2.31 9.13 -2.30
N TYR A 148 -1.62 9.01 -1.18
CA TYR A 148 -1.70 10.00 -0.11
C TYR A 148 -0.50 10.95 -0.18
N SER A 149 -0.75 12.24 -0.30
CA SER A 149 0.29 13.27 -0.17
C SER A 149 0.72 13.46 1.28
N GLN A 150 -0.26 13.38 2.19
CA GLN A 150 -0.11 13.45 3.64
C GLN A 150 -1.12 12.53 4.32
N LEU A 151 -0.86 12.18 5.59
CA LEU A 151 -1.79 11.40 6.42
C LEU A 151 -1.71 11.87 7.88
N PHE A 152 -2.83 12.38 8.39
CA PHE A 152 -3.01 12.78 9.79
C PHE A 152 -3.97 11.79 10.46
N ALA A 153 -3.44 10.65 10.89
CA ALA A 153 -4.26 9.61 11.47
C ALA A 153 -4.53 9.85 12.96
N PHE A 154 -5.79 10.07 13.32
CA PHE A 154 -6.23 10.07 14.71
C PHE A 154 -6.36 8.62 15.17
N ALA A 155 -5.44 8.17 16.03
CA ALA A 155 -5.32 6.78 16.45
C ALA A 155 -6.02 6.52 17.80
N PHE A 156 -7.21 5.95 17.78
CA PHE A 156 -7.95 5.53 18.98
C PHE A 156 -8.21 4.02 19.04
N ASP A 157 -7.33 3.25 18.40
CA ASP A 157 -7.31 1.78 18.37
C ASP A 157 -6.80 1.13 19.67
N HIS A 158 -6.50 1.92 20.70
CA HIS A 158 -6.07 1.46 22.01
C HIS A 158 -7.19 0.68 22.70
N ARG A 159 -6.90 -0.52 23.23
CA ARG A 159 -7.88 -1.39 23.92
C ARG A 159 -7.56 -1.51 25.40
N LYS A 160 -6.39 -2.02 25.74
CA LYS A 160 -5.96 -2.24 27.12
C LYS A 160 -6.05 -0.97 28.01
N GLN A 161 -5.67 0.19 27.48
CA GLN A 161 -5.74 1.44 28.23
C GLN A 161 -7.17 1.87 28.51
N PHE A 162 -8.05 1.81 27.50
CA PHE A 162 -9.45 2.14 27.69
C PHE A 162 -10.13 1.23 28.68
N LEU A 163 -9.89 -0.10 28.61
CA LEU A 163 -10.40 -1.06 29.59
C LEU A 163 -9.94 -0.71 31.02
N ASN A 164 -8.66 -0.36 31.18
CA ASN A 164 -8.13 0.03 32.49
C ASN A 164 -8.77 1.32 33.03
N TRP A 165 -9.03 2.31 32.17
CA TRP A 165 -9.70 3.55 32.58
C TRP A 165 -11.17 3.31 32.87
N ALA A 166 -11.89 2.62 32.02
CA ALA A 166 -13.32 2.27 32.23
C ALA A 166 -13.52 1.52 33.54
N LYS A 167 -12.66 0.51 33.82
CA LYS A 167 -12.72 -0.23 35.08
C LYS A 167 -12.53 0.68 36.30
N LYS A 168 -11.63 1.67 36.26
CA LYS A 168 -11.41 2.63 37.36
C LYS A 168 -12.60 3.56 37.56
N SER A 169 -13.36 3.85 36.51
CA SER A 169 -14.51 4.76 36.53
C SER A 169 -15.85 4.02 36.57
N ASN A 170 -15.86 2.71 36.86
CA ASN A 170 -17.06 1.85 36.84
C ASN A 170 -17.87 1.93 35.54
N LYS A 171 -17.17 2.08 34.40
CA LYS A 171 -17.73 2.11 33.05
C LYS A 171 -17.56 0.77 32.34
N THR A 172 -18.34 0.56 31.30
CA THR A 172 -18.40 -0.67 30.52
C THR A 172 -17.68 -0.54 29.18
N GLU A 173 -17.56 -1.63 28.43
CA GLU A 173 -17.07 -1.62 27.04
C GLU A 173 -17.97 -0.80 26.12
N ASN A 174 -19.28 -0.78 26.38
CA ASN A 174 -20.21 0.07 25.64
C ASN A 174 -19.90 1.57 25.80
N ASP A 175 -19.52 2.01 26.99
CA ASP A 175 -19.10 3.40 27.20
C ASP A 175 -17.82 3.71 26.40
N ILE A 176 -16.91 2.75 26.27
CA ILE A 176 -15.71 2.91 25.43
C ILE A 176 -16.10 3.05 23.95
N ASP A 177 -17.01 2.22 23.44
CA ASP A 177 -17.49 2.29 22.05
C ASP A 177 -18.18 3.63 21.76
N VAL A 178 -18.97 4.13 22.71
CA VAL A 178 -19.56 5.48 22.64
C VAL A 178 -18.47 6.55 22.55
N PHE A 179 -17.46 6.51 23.44
CA PHE A 179 -16.37 7.48 23.40
C PHE A 179 -15.57 7.44 22.09
N LYS A 180 -15.29 6.26 21.56
CA LYS A 180 -14.62 6.09 20.27
C LYS A 180 -15.48 6.61 19.10
N THR A 181 -16.80 6.54 19.23
CA THR A 181 -17.70 7.20 18.28
C THR A 181 -17.57 8.72 18.32
N LEU A 182 -17.44 9.35 19.53
CA LEU A 182 -17.15 10.77 19.62
C LEU A 182 -15.80 11.14 18.98
N ALA A 183 -14.78 10.28 19.11
CA ALA A 183 -13.49 10.49 18.45
C ALA A 183 -13.61 10.44 16.90
N LEU A 184 -14.42 9.52 16.36
CA LEU A 184 -14.73 9.52 14.94
C LEU A 184 -15.44 10.81 14.51
N GLU A 185 -16.45 11.27 15.25
CA GLU A 185 -17.16 12.52 14.95
C GLU A 185 -16.21 13.71 14.87
N VAL A 186 -15.19 13.77 15.75
CA VAL A 186 -14.13 14.78 15.69
C VAL A 186 -13.34 14.67 14.37
N ALA A 187 -12.88 13.47 14.01
CA ALA A 187 -12.13 13.27 12.77
C ALA A 187 -12.95 13.70 11.54
N VAL A 188 -14.22 13.30 11.49
CA VAL A 188 -15.15 13.64 10.40
C VAL A 188 -15.39 15.16 10.32
N SER A 189 -15.63 15.81 11.47
CA SER A 189 -15.88 17.26 11.50
C SER A 189 -14.70 18.08 10.98
N LEU A 190 -13.47 17.60 11.26
CA LEU A 190 -12.23 18.26 10.85
C LEU A 190 -11.81 17.96 9.40
N LYS A 191 -12.35 16.90 8.79
CA LYS A 191 -11.98 16.49 7.43
C LYS A 191 -12.28 17.56 6.38
N LYS A 192 -13.27 18.42 6.62
CA LYS A 192 -13.60 19.55 5.73
C LYS A 192 -12.44 20.54 5.63
N ASP A 193 -11.77 20.83 6.74
CA ASP A 193 -10.66 21.77 6.79
C ASP A 193 -9.31 21.07 6.50
N PHE A 194 -9.21 19.77 6.83
CA PHE A 194 -8.01 18.94 6.70
C PHE A 194 -8.34 17.63 5.99
N PRO A 195 -8.39 17.59 4.66
CA PRO A 195 -8.84 16.43 3.87
C PRO A 195 -8.00 15.16 4.07
N ASN A 196 -6.75 15.32 4.53
CA ASN A 196 -5.82 14.22 4.78
C ASN A 196 -5.98 13.54 6.15
N ILE A 197 -7.07 13.83 6.88
CA ILE A 197 -7.37 13.13 8.13
C ILE A 197 -7.77 11.68 7.82
N GLY A 198 -7.15 10.76 8.57
CA GLY A 198 -7.53 9.37 8.67
C GLY A 198 -7.73 8.95 10.12
N ILE A 199 -8.11 7.70 10.33
CA ILE A 199 -8.29 7.12 11.66
C ILE A 199 -7.59 5.77 11.79
N LEU A 200 -7.17 5.45 13.03
CA LEU A 200 -6.85 4.08 13.46
C LEU A 200 -7.88 3.68 14.52
N VAL A 201 -8.65 2.65 14.24
CA VAL A 201 -9.77 2.18 15.09
C VAL A 201 -9.84 0.65 15.09
N ASP A 202 -10.10 0.06 16.24
CA ASP A 202 -10.30 -1.38 16.40
C ASP A 202 -11.80 -1.77 16.30
N ASP A 203 -12.06 -3.02 16.02
CA ASP A 203 -13.41 -3.60 15.93
C ASP A 203 -13.89 -4.27 17.25
N GLU A 204 -13.04 -4.33 18.25
CA GLU A 204 -13.35 -4.92 19.56
C GLU A 204 -14.12 -3.92 20.43
N LEU A 205 -13.55 -2.73 20.64
CA LEU A 205 -14.08 -1.67 21.52
C LEU A 205 -14.49 -0.40 20.74
N GLY A 206 -14.43 -0.40 19.43
CA GLY A 206 -14.76 0.73 18.55
C GLY A 206 -15.59 0.29 17.34
N ARG A 207 -16.40 -0.74 17.51
CA ARG A 207 -17.20 -1.33 16.43
C ARG A 207 -18.15 -0.32 15.81
N SER A 208 -18.87 0.46 16.62
CA SER A 208 -19.80 1.49 16.14
C SER A 208 -19.09 2.59 15.36
N ALA A 209 -17.92 3.02 15.85
CA ALA A 209 -17.09 3.99 15.15
C ALA A 209 -16.58 3.44 13.82
N LEU A 210 -16.09 2.19 13.79
CA LEU A 210 -15.60 1.55 12.56
C LEU A 210 -16.72 1.40 11.52
N GLN A 211 -17.93 0.98 11.93
CA GLN A 211 -19.07 0.85 11.05
C GLN A 211 -19.47 2.21 10.44
N LYS A 212 -19.61 3.25 11.27
CA LYS A 212 -19.94 4.61 10.82
C LYS A 212 -18.83 5.21 9.94
N ALA A 213 -17.56 4.87 10.17
CA ALA A 213 -16.46 5.38 9.37
C ALA A 213 -16.54 4.96 7.90
N SER A 214 -17.22 3.85 7.59
CA SER A 214 -17.44 3.37 6.22
C SER A 214 -18.31 4.31 5.37
N ASP A 215 -19.07 5.20 6.01
CA ASP A 215 -19.89 6.21 5.32
C ASP A 215 -19.04 7.40 4.82
N TYR A 216 -17.77 7.45 5.17
CA TYR A 216 -16.88 8.56 4.86
C TYR A 216 -15.69 8.12 4.04
N GLU A 217 -15.35 8.89 3.03
CA GLU A 217 -14.14 8.68 2.24
C GLU A 217 -12.91 9.13 3.03
N MET A 218 -12.29 8.22 3.82
CA MET A 218 -11.11 8.49 4.62
C MET A 218 -10.20 7.25 4.71
N TRP A 219 -8.94 7.48 5.04
CA TRP A 219 -8.03 6.39 5.38
C TRP A 219 -8.41 5.76 6.72
N ILE A 220 -8.58 4.44 6.73
CA ILE A 220 -8.97 3.68 7.93
C ILE A 220 -7.92 2.58 8.14
N GLY A 221 -7.18 2.69 9.23
CA GLY A 221 -6.31 1.62 9.71
C GLY A 221 -6.99 0.78 10.78
N ARG A 222 -6.85 -0.56 10.71
CA ARG A 222 -7.38 -1.50 11.70
C ARG A 222 -6.28 -2.36 12.27
N PRO A 223 -6.13 -2.42 13.61
CA PRO A 223 -5.16 -3.29 14.26
C PRO A 223 -5.58 -4.75 14.16
N ILE A 224 -4.62 -5.64 13.96
CA ILE A 224 -4.82 -7.08 13.93
C ILE A 224 -4.11 -7.78 15.10
N GLU A 225 -3.18 -7.09 15.75
CA GLU A 225 -2.52 -7.61 16.95
C GLU A 225 -3.45 -7.66 18.15
N VAL A 226 -3.27 -8.67 19.01
CA VAL A 226 -3.93 -8.74 20.32
C VAL A 226 -3.30 -7.70 21.25
N SER A 227 -4.12 -6.78 21.77
CA SER A 227 -3.65 -5.62 22.51
C SER A 227 -2.86 -5.99 23.78
N GLY A 228 -1.65 -5.44 23.89
CA GLY A 228 -0.82 -5.56 25.09
C GLY A 228 -0.19 -6.94 25.29
N LYS A 229 -0.15 -7.77 24.28
CA LYS A 229 0.54 -9.07 24.28
C LYS A 229 1.99 -8.95 23.85
N TYR A 230 2.84 -9.66 24.55
CA TYR A 230 4.25 -9.86 24.24
C TYR A 230 4.62 -11.28 24.67
N PRO A 231 5.13 -12.13 23.77
CA PRO A 231 5.37 -11.94 22.33
C PRO A 231 4.14 -11.51 21.52
N LEU A 232 4.37 -11.06 20.27
CA LEU A 232 3.30 -10.69 19.35
C LEU A 232 2.29 -11.84 19.19
N GLU A 233 1.01 -11.54 19.39
CA GLU A 233 -0.11 -12.43 19.08
C GLU A 233 -1.02 -11.74 18.05
N LEU A 234 -1.52 -12.48 17.07
CA LEU A 234 -2.44 -11.97 16.05
C LEU A 234 -3.84 -12.55 16.25
N THR A 235 -4.85 -11.74 15.96
CA THR A 235 -6.23 -12.21 15.93
C THR A 235 -6.40 -13.17 14.74
N ASN A 236 -7.03 -14.33 14.97
CA ASN A 236 -7.22 -15.37 13.96
C ASN A 236 -5.92 -15.81 13.23
N GLU A 237 -4.82 -15.90 13.96
CA GLU A 237 -3.48 -16.23 13.44
C GLU A 237 -3.46 -17.49 12.55
N GLN A 238 -4.32 -18.48 12.84
CA GLN A 238 -4.40 -19.72 12.08
C GLN A 238 -4.99 -19.57 10.67
N ASN A 239 -5.77 -18.52 10.42
CA ASN A 239 -6.46 -18.30 9.14
C ASN A 239 -6.57 -16.83 8.77
N LEU A 240 -5.41 -16.15 8.72
CA LEU A 240 -5.33 -14.70 8.47
C LEU A 240 -5.96 -14.28 7.14
N THR A 241 -5.74 -15.05 6.07
CA THR A 241 -6.28 -14.72 4.74
C THR A 241 -7.81 -14.76 4.74
N ALA A 242 -8.43 -15.80 5.30
CA ALA A 242 -9.89 -15.85 5.38
C ALA A 242 -10.46 -14.75 6.28
N TYR A 243 -9.80 -14.44 7.39
CA TYR A 243 -10.21 -13.36 8.28
C TYR A 243 -10.14 -12.00 7.61
N LEU A 244 -9.05 -11.70 6.91
CA LEU A 244 -8.88 -10.43 6.19
C LEU A 244 -9.81 -10.33 4.97
N SER A 245 -10.22 -11.43 4.35
CA SER A 245 -11.15 -11.38 3.21
C SER A 245 -12.55 -10.88 3.60
N GLU A 246 -12.89 -10.87 4.90
CA GLU A 246 -14.11 -10.27 5.43
C GLU A 246 -14.00 -8.74 5.65
N TRP A 247 -12.80 -8.19 5.53
CA TRP A 247 -12.57 -6.74 5.72
C TRP A 247 -12.80 -5.97 4.43
N PRO A 248 -13.32 -4.73 4.49
CA PRO A 248 -13.36 -3.86 3.33
C PRO A 248 -11.95 -3.61 2.79
N ILE A 249 -11.78 -3.78 1.47
CA ILE A 249 -10.48 -3.70 0.78
C ILE A 249 -9.75 -2.34 0.92
N ASN A 250 -10.48 -1.30 1.26
CA ASN A 250 -9.94 0.04 1.51
C ASN A 250 -9.46 0.26 2.95
N HIS A 251 -9.57 -0.77 3.81
CA HIS A 251 -9.00 -0.72 5.14
C HIS A 251 -7.53 -1.14 5.10
N CYS A 252 -6.68 -0.38 5.78
CA CYS A 252 -5.27 -0.71 5.95
C CYS A 252 -5.11 -1.62 7.18
N VAL A 253 -4.48 -2.77 6.99
CA VAL A 253 -4.18 -3.70 8.09
C VAL A 253 -2.96 -3.20 8.85
N LYS A 254 -3.12 -2.88 10.11
CA LYS A 254 -2.04 -2.39 10.97
C LYS A 254 -1.59 -3.49 11.93
N VAL A 255 -0.30 -3.67 12.10
CA VAL A 255 0.29 -4.47 13.17
C VAL A 255 1.32 -3.66 13.95
N LEU A 256 1.24 -3.74 15.28
CA LEU A 256 2.27 -3.24 16.18
C LEU A 256 3.23 -4.37 16.49
N ALA A 257 4.50 -4.20 16.11
CA ALA A 257 5.57 -5.15 16.33
C ALA A 257 6.52 -4.65 17.44
N PRO A 258 6.35 -5.11 18.69
CA PRO A 258 7.33 -4.88 19.73
C PRO A 258 8.52 -5.81 19.51
N MET A 259 9.62 -5.29 18.94
CA MET A 259 10.78 -6.08 18.52
C MET A 259 12.08 -5.29 18.66
N ARG A 260 13.16 -6.02 18.88
CA ARG A 260 14.54 -5.53 18.82
C ARG A 260 15.44 -6.58 18.18
N MET A 261 16.53 -6.17 17.56
CA MET A 261 17.52 -7.10 17.00
C MET A 261 18.29 -7.85 18.09
N ASP A 262 18.38 -7.27 19.30
CA ASP A 262 18.99 -7.87 20.48
C ASP A 262 18.04 -8.74 21.33
N ASP A 263 16.81 -8.98 20.86
CA ASP A 263 15.91 -9.94 21.49
C ASP A 263 16.40 -11.39 21.31
N ASN A 264 15.90 -12.29 22.16
CA ASN A 264 16.18 -13.72 22.01
C ASN A 264 15.85 -14.21 20.60
N LEU A 265 16.73 -15.04 20.02
CA LEU A 265 16.64 -15.51 18.63
C LEU A 265 15.31 -16.21 18.33
N GLU A 266 14.83 -17.07 19.23
CA GLU A 266 13.57 -17.79 19.07
C GLU A 266 12.39 -16.83 18.98
N LEU A 267 12.36 -15.84 19.87
CA LEU A 267 11.35 -14.79 19.89
C LEU A 267 11.35 -13.94 18.60
N LYS A 268 12.54 -13.57 18.11
CA LYS A 268 12.66 -12.83 16.84
C LYS A 268 12.09 -13.65 15.69
N ILE A 269 12.52 -14.89 15.54
CA ILE A 269 12.05 -15.79 14.48
C ILE A 269 10.52 -15.96 14.56
N GLN A 270 9.96 -16.12 15.76
CA GLN A 270 8.53 -16.25 15.96
C GLN A 270 7.79 -15.00 15.48
N ASN A 271 8.21 -13.81 15.89
CA ASN A 271 7.60 -12.56 15.50
C ASN A 271 7.78 -12.29 14.00
N GLU A 272 8.97 -12.52 13.43
CA GLU A 272 9.25 -12.39 12.00
C GLU A 272 8.30 -13.27 11.15
N ASN A 273 8.13 -14.54 11.54
CA ASN A 273 7.25 -15.48 10.84
C ASN A 273 5.78 -15.03 10.89
N LYS A 274 5.32 -14.51 12.03
CA LYS A 274 3.95 -13.97 12.17
C LYS A 274 3.74 -12.75 11.27
N ILE A 275 4.68 -11.82 11.27
CA ILE A 275 4.61 -10.61 10.44
C ILE A 275 4.68 -10.97 8.95
N LEU A 276 5.55 -11.91 8.56
CA LEU A 276 5.63 -12.40 7.18
C LEU A 276 4.32 -13.10 6.74
N SER A 277 3.74 -13.93 7.60
CA SER A 277 2.45 -14.59 7.33
C SER A 277 1.32 -13.57 7.16
N LEU A 278 1.30 -12.54 8.01
CA LEU A 278 0.34 -11.45 7.92
C LEU A 278 0.54 -10.61 6.64
N TYR A 279 1.79 -10.26 6.31
CA TYR A 279 2.11 -9.56 5.07
C TYR A 279 1.62 -10.31 3.84
N ASN A 280 1.87 -11.63 3.78
CA ASN A 280 1.40 -12.47 2.69
C ASN A 280 -0.14 -12.52 2.63
N ALA A 281 -0.81 -12.59 3.78
CA ALA A 281 -2.27 -12.53 3.85
C ALA A 281 -2.83 -11.20 3.32
N CYS A 282 -2.20 -10.08 3.68
CA CYS A 282 -2.57 -8.75 3.15
C CYS A 282 -2.43 -8.69 1.62
N ARG A 283 -1.34 -9.24 1.07
CA ARG A 283 -1.13 -9.30 -0.39
C ARG A 283 -2.19 -10.17 -1.08
N ASN A 284 -2.51 -11.33 -0.50
CA ASN A 284 -3.53 -12.25 -1.04
C ASN A 284 -4.95 -11.67 -1.00
N THR A 285 -5.22 -10.75 -0.09
CA THR A 285 -6.55 -10.11 0.08
C THR A 285 -6.60 -8.67 -0.46
N ASN A 286 -5.51 -8.21 -1.08
CA ASN A 286 -5.36 -6.86 -1.63
C ASN A 286 -5.56 -5.73 -0.60
N HIS A 287 -5.14 -5.94 0.66
CA HIS A 287 -5.13 -4.91 1.69
C HIS A 287 -3.77 -4.21 1.77
N GLU A 288 -3.78 -2.90 2.01
CA GLU A 288 -2.58 -2.18 2.43
C GLU A 288 -2.13 -2.66 3.81
N PHE A 289 -0.82 -2.67 4.02
CA PHE A 289 -0.19 -3.13 5.23
C PHE A 289 0.61 -2.01 5.89
N LEU A 290 0.28 -1.69 7.14
CA LEU A 290 1.03 -0.75 7.98
C LEU A 290 1.79 -1.52 9.07
N LEU A 291 3.10 -1.40 9.07
CA LEU A 291 3.97 -1.99 10.08
C LEU A 291 4.44 -0.92 11.07
N GLU A 292 3.99 -1.04 12.31
CA GLU A 292 4.40 -0.20 13.43
C GLU A 292 5.52 -0.88 14.20
N ILE A 293 6.73 -0.26 14.20
CA ILE A 293 7.89 -0.75 14.95
C ILE A 293 7.95 -0.02 16.29
N ILE A 294 8.06 -0.79 17.37
CA ILE A 294 8.32 -0.29 18.72
C ILE A 294 9.51 -1.02 19.32
N THR A 295 10.58 -0.28 19.57
CA THR A 295 11.80 -0.76 20.24
C THR A 295 11.81 -0.46 21.73
N GLY A 296 11.05 0.54 22.16
CA GLY A 296 10.88 0.94 23.56
C GLY A 296 9.73 0.22 24.25
N TYR A 297 9.89 -1.06 24.58
CA TYR A 297 8.94 -1.88 25.32
C TYR A 297 9.64 -2.64 26.46
N SER A 298 8.87 -3.22 27.39
CA SER A 298 9.39 -4.01 28.52
C SER A 298 10.53 -3.29 29.27
N GLU A 299 10.29 -1.99 29.63
CA GLU A 299 11.25 -1.11 30.34
C GLU A 299 12.46 -0.65 29.51
N LYS A 300 12.58 -1.08 28.23
CA LYS A 300 13.59 -0.55 27.32
C LYS A 300 13.15 0.78 26.70
N ASN A 301 14.11 1.67 26.46
CA ASN A 301 13.88 2.94 25.77
C ASN A 301 13.79 2.74 24.24
N THR A 302 13.19 3.73 23.55
CA THR A 302 13.29 3.85 22.08
C THR A 302 14.76 3.90 21.68
N ASP A 303 15.11 3.09 20.69
CA ASP A 303 16.46 2.95 20.19
C ASP A 303 16.49 3.14 18.66
N PRO A 304 16.99 4.28 18.18
CA PRO A 304 17.02 4.61 16.76
C PRO A 304 17.81 3.62 15.90
N GLU A 305 18.90 3.06 16.41
CA GLU A 305 19.73 2.10 15.66
C GLU A 305 18.96 0.79 15.46
N GLN A 306 18.28 0.30 16.51
CA GLN A 306 17.42 -0.87 16.43
C GLN A 306 16.28 -0.70 15.43
N ILE A 307 15.71 0.50 15.33
CA ILE A 307 14.64 0.79 14.34
C ILE A 307 15.19 0.61 12.92
N VAL A 308 16.36 1.18 12.61
CA VAL A 308 16.97 1.07 11.28
C VAL A 308 17.31 -0.38 10.94
N GLU A 309 17.88 -1.12 11.89
CA GLU A 309 18.22 -2.53 11.70
C GLU A 309 16.97 -3.40 11.48
N LEU A 310 15.88 -3.15 12.20
CA LEU A 310 14.61 -3.85 11.98
C LEU A 310 14.02 -3.55 10.60
N ILE A 311 14.06 -2.30 10.14
CA ILE A 311 13.61 -1.95 8.78
C ILE A 311 14.42 -2.72 7.73
N LYS A 312 15.76 -2.78 7.87
CA LYS A 312 16.64 -3.58 7.01
C LYS A 312 16.23 -5.04 7.02
N ARG A 313 16.06 -5.59 8.21
CA ARG A 313 15.70 -7.00 8.41
C ARG A 313 14.37 -7.35 7.76
N PHE A 314 13.34 -6.50 7.85
CA PHE A 314 12.06 -6.75 7.21
C PHE A 314 12.18 -6.75 5.68
N TYR A 315 12.95 -5.86 5.08
CA TYR A 315 13.21 -5.90 3.63
C TYR A 315 13.97 -7.16 3.20
N GLU A 316 14.95 -7.63 3.99
CA GLU A 316 15.66 -8.90 3.75
C GLU A 316 14.71 -10.10 3.78
N LEU A 317 13.70 -10.08 4.64
CA LEU A 317 12.64 -11.09 4.71
C LEU A 317 11.62 -10.99 3.55
N GLY A 318 11.74 -9.97 2.70
CA GLY A 318 10.80 -9.74 1.60
C GLY A 318 9.49 -9.09 2.04
N ILE A 319 9.48 -8.41 3.17
CA ILE A 319 8.33 -7.66 3.70
C ILE A 319 8.48 -6.19 3.28
N PHE A 320 7.56 -5.71 2.44
CA PHE A 320 7.52 -4.34 1.92
C PHE A 320 6.21 -3.67 2.39
N PRO A 321 6.20 -3.05 3.58
CA PRO A 321 5.00 -2.41 4.10
C PRO A 321 4.58 -1.23 3.21
N ASP A 322 3.27 -1.06 3.04
CA ASP A 322 2.74 0.11 2.36
C ASP A 322 2.94 1.37 3.19
N TRP A 323 2.90 1.20 4.51
CA TRP A 323 3.14 2.25 5.47
C TRP A 323 4.08 1.78 6.58
N TRP A 324 5.04 2.62 6.92
CA TRP A 324 5.80 2.49 8.15
C TRP A 324 5.24 3.42 9.22
N LYS A 325 5.11 2.94 10.46
CA LYS A 325 4.80 3.76 11.62
C LYS A 325 5.95 3.65 12.61
N ILE A 326 6.65 4.76 12.85
CA ILE A 326 7.95 4.78 13.53
C ILE A 326 7.89 5.64 14.78
N GLU A 327 8.58 5.22 15.85
CA GLU A 327 8.70 5.93 17.12
C GLU A 327 9.24 7.36 16.94
N PRO A 328 8.82 8.33 17.79
CA PRO A 328 9.19 9.73 17.67
C PRO A 328 10.65 9.96 18.08
N VAL A 329 11.53 10.12 17.11
CA VAL A 329 12.97 10.39 17.29
C VAL A 329 13.27 11.85 16.96
N LYS A 330 14.01 12.57 17.81
CA LYS A 330 14.36 13.99 17.60
C LYS A 330 15.56 14.19 16.69
N ASP A 331 16.29 13.13 16.32
CA ASP A 331 17.51 13.22 15.52
C ASP A 331 17.20 13.32 14.03
N LYS A 332 17.64 14.41 13.40
CA LYS A 332 17.51 14.66 11.95
C LYS A 332 18.27 13.64 11.11
N ASN A 333 19.45 13.21 11.58
CA ASN A 333 20.27 12.27 10.83
C ASN A 333 19.62 10.89 10.78
N PHE A 334 18.98 10.47 11.89
CA PHE A 334 18.19 9.24 11.91
C PHE A 334 17.11 9.27 10.82
N TRP A 335 16.31 10.32 10.72
CA TRP A 335 15.24 10.42 9.72
C TRP A 335 15.77 10.44 8.30
N LYS A 336 16.86 11.19 8.04
CA LYS A 336 17.51 11.24 6.75
C LYS A 336 17.98 9.84 6.32
N MET A 337 18.78 9.16 7.16
CA MET A 337 19.30 7.82 6.86
C MET A 337 18.18 6.80 6.66
N THR A 338 17.16 6.84 7.53
CA THR A 338 15.99 5.95 7.43
C THR A 338 15.25 6.16 6.12
N CYS A 339 14.97 7.40 5.74
CA CYS A 339 14.26 7.72 4.50
C CYS A 339 15.08 7.36 3.25
N GLU A 340 16.37 7.62 3.24
CA GLU A 340 17.28 7.22 2.15
C GLU A 340 17.31 5.71 1.99
N PHE A 341 17.39 4.98 3.10
CA PHE A 341 17.38 3.51 3.08
C PHE A 341 16.05 2.94 2.58
N VAL A 342 14.93 3.43 3.09
CA VAL A 342 13.59 3.01 2.64
C VAL A 342 13.40 3.30 1.16
N ASN A 343 13.69 4.51 0.68
CA ASN A 343 13.57 4.88 -0.73
C ASN A 343 14.43 4.01 -1.66
N SER A 344 15.61 3.59 -1.20
CA SER A 344 16.51 2.74 -1.99
C SER A 344 15.99 1.31 -2.15
N ASN A 345 15.27 0.79 -1.15
CA ASN A 345 14.75 -0.58 -1.15
C ASN A 345 13.31 -0.67 -1.67
N ASP A 346 12.48 0.31 -1.30
CA ASP A 346 11.06 0.39 -1.69
C ASP A 346 10.66 1.82 -2.10
N PRO A 347 11.03 2.25 -3.32
CA PRO A 347 10.73 3.61 -3.80
C PRO A 347 9.22 3.86 -4.00
N TYR A 348 8.39 2.83 -3.88
CA TYR A 348 6.95 2.88 -4.12
C TYR A 348 6.11 2.75 -2.85
N THR A 349 6.72 2.72 -1.66
CA THR A 349 5.97 2.77 -0.40
C THR A 349 5.10 4.04 -0.34
N ASN A 350 3.94 3.98 0.33
CA ASN A 350 3.14 5.19 0.59
C ASN A 350 3.90 6.19 1.46
N GLY A 351 4.69 5.68 2.42
CA GLY A 351 5.56 6.49 3.25
C GLY A 351 5.59 6.09 4.73
N VAL A 352 6.06 7.04 5.51
CA VAL A 352 6.23 6.88 6.96
C VAL A 352 5.30 7.85 7.69
N VAL A 353 4.64 7.38 8.74
CA VAL A 353 3.92 8.20 9.72
C VAL A 353 4.59 8.12 11.09
N VAL A 354 4.66 9.26 11.78
CA VAL A 354 5.29 9.35 13.09
C VAL A 354 4.31 8.92 14.18
N LEU A 355 4.77 8.07 15.10
CA LEU A 355 4.03 7.65 16.30
C LEU A 355 4.06 8.73 17.39
N GLY A 356 2.98 8.90 18.16
CA GLY A 356 2.94 9.86 19.27
C GLY A 356 3.57 9.36 20.57
N LYS A 357 3.48 8.07 20.87
CA LYS A 357 4.01 7.39 22.09
C LYS A 357 3.69 8.08 23.42
N ASP A 358 2.56 8.82 23.51
CA ASP A 358 2.14 9.58 24.69
C ASP A 358 3.12 10.71 25.11
N THR A 359 3.89 11.21 24.16
CA THR A 359 4.81 12.32 24.39
C THR A 359 4.07 13.65 24.47
N ASP A 360 4.66 14.63 25.12
CA ASP A 360 4.15 15.98 25.17
C ASP A 360 4.25 16.71 23.84
N GLN A 361 3.66 17.90 23.79
CA GLN A 361 3.61 18.69 22.56
C GLN A 361 4.99 19.22 22.16
N GLU A 362 5.86 19.59 23.10
CA GLU A 362 7.21 20.12 22.83
C GLU A 362 8.06 19.05 22.14
N HIS A 363 7.99 17.83 22.66
CA HIS A 363 8.65 16.70 22.00
C HIS A 363 8.17 16.50 20.58
N MET A 364 6.86 16.59 20.32
CA MET A 364 6.33 16.45 18.95
C MET A 364 6.76 17.58 18.01
N ILE A 365 6.92 18.81 18.52
CA ILE A 365 7.48 19.92 17.73
C ILE A 365 8.91 19.59 17.28
N ASP A 366 9.75 19.12 18.21
CA ASP A 366 11.14 18.75 17.89
C ASP A 366 11.21 17.64 16.85
N VAL A 367 10.35 16.61 17.01
CA VAL A 367 10.28 15.48 16.05
C VAL A 367 9.81 15.95 14.67
N PHE A 368 8.77 16.77 14.58
CA PHE A 368 8.29 17.29 13.30
C PHE A 368 9.34 18.16 12.61
N ASN A 369 10.06 19.00 13.37
CA ASN A 369 11.19 19.77 12.87
C ASN A 369 12.34 18.86 12.40
N ALA A 370 12.58 17.75 13.07
CA ALA A 370 13.60 16.78 12.65
C ALA A 370 13.25 16.11 11.33
N THR A 371 11.96 15.93 11.03
CA THR A 371 11.47 15.28 9.81
C THR A 371 11.19 16.24 8.65
N GLN A 372 11.35 17.55 8.80
CA GLN A 372 10.83 18.58 7.87
C GLN A 372 11.32 18.42 6.40
N LYS A 373 12.55 17.95 6.19
CA LYS A 373 13.15 17.81 4.85
C LYS A 373 12.81 16.49 4.17
N GLU A 374 12.25 15.53 4.89
CA GLU A 374 12.06 14.17 4.43
C GLU A 374 10.68 14.00 3.78
N LYS A 375 10.63 13.98 2.45
CA LYS A 375 9.39 13.84 1.67
C LYS A 375 8.67 12.51 1.90
N LEU A 376 9.39 11.48 2.35
CA LEU A 376 8.84 10.18 2.67
C LEU A 376 7.99 10.19 3.95
N ILE A 377 8.26 11.15 4.86
CA ILE A 377 7.46 11.31 6.07
C ILE A 377 6.18 12.07 5.70
N LYS A 378 5.07 11.35 5.71
CA LYS A 378 3.77 11.82 5.21
C LYS A 378 2.89 12.45 6.27
N GLY A 379 3.22 12.30 7.54
CA GLY A 379 2.40 12.80 8.63
C GLY A 379 2.62 12.03 9.92
N PHE A 380 1.53 11.84 10.63
CA PHE A 380 1.56 11.19 11.93
C PHE A 380 0.35 10.26 12.15
N ALA A 381 0.51 9.32 13.09
CA ALA A 381 -0.58 8.50 13.62
C ALA A 381 -0.53 8.59 15.16
N ILE A 382 -1.26 9.56 15.73
CA ILE A 382 -1.20 9.94 17.14
C ILE A 382 -2.56 9.71 17.80
N GLY A 383 -2.54 9.19 19.01
CA GLY A 383 -3.76 8.86 19.76
C GLY A 383 -3.79 9.51 21.13
N ARG A 384 -3.05 8.97 22.09
CA ARG A 384 -3.13 9.32 23.50
C ARG A 384 -2.93 10.81 23.78
N THR A 385 -1.99 11.44 23.12
CA THR A 385 -1.75 12.89 23.21
C THR A 385 -3.03 13.70 22.87
N ILE A 386 -3.90 13.18 22.01
CA ILE A 386 -5.14 13.83 21.61
C ILE A 386 -6.27 13.49 22.58
N PHE A 387 -6.52 12.21 22.85
CA PHE A 387 -7.74 11.77 23.51
C PHE A 387 -7.63 11.50 25.02
N SER A 388 -6.42 11.25 25.60
CA SER A 388 -6.30 10.73 26.97
C SER A 388 -6.97 11.62 28.03
N GLU A 389 -6.83 12.94 27.91
CA GLU A 389 -7.47 13.88 28.84
C GLU A 389 -9.00 13.83 28.74
N ALA A 390 -9.50 13.93 27.50
CA ALA A 390 -10.94 13.88 27.24
C ALA A 390 -11.55 12.54 27.71
N ALA A 391 -10.87 11.42 27.39
CA ALA A 391 -11.33 10.09 27.76
C ALA A 391 -11.44 9.90 29.28
N LYS A 392 -10.42 10.30 30.04
CA LYS A 392 -10.42 10.16 31.48
C LYS A 392 -11.52 11.00 32.12
N LYS A 393 -11.66 12.28 31.74
CA LYS A 393 -12.68 13.18 32.28
C LYS A 393 -14.08 12.72 31.89
N TRP A 394 -14.27 12.26 30.64
CA TRP A 394 -15.58 11.81 30.19
C TRP A 394 -15.99 10.50 30.85
N LEU A 395 -15.10 9.52 30.99
CA LEU A 395 -15.37 8.26 31.68
C LEU A 395 -15.68 8.49 33.20
N ASN A 396 -15.19 9.55 33.78
CA ASN A 396 -15.49 9.94 35.17
C ASN A 396 -16.76 10.82 35.28
N ASP A 397 -17.50 11.06 34.19
CA ASP A 397 -18.66 11.95 34.14
C ASP A 397 -18.35 13.42 34.49
N GLU A 398 -17.09 13.84 34.34
CA GLU A 398 -16.62 15.21 34.65
C GLU A 398 -16.94 16.21 33.52
N ILE A 399 -17.14 15.71 32.28
CA ILE A 399 -17.40 16.52 31.08
C ILE A 399 -18.47 15.89 30.18
N SER A 400 -19.18 16.74 29.42
CA SER A 400 -20.15 16.32 28.43
C SER A 400 -19.51 15.78 27.18
N ASN A 401 -20.30 15.15 26.27
CA ASN A 401 -19.88 14.69 24.94
C ASN A 401 -19.29 15.85 24.12
N ASP A 402 -19.92 17.01 24.13
CA ASP A 402 -19.46 18.16 23.34
C ASP A 402 -18.12 18.70 23.89
N CYS A 403 -17.99 18.79 25.20
CA CYS A 403 -16.72 19.19 25.79
C CYS A 403 -15.58 18.19 25.47
N ALA A 404 -15.87 16.89 25.48
CA ALA A 404 -14.90 15.86 25.09
C ALA A 404 -14.48 16.01 23.61
N LYS A 405 -15.44 16.25 22.72
CA LYS A 405 -15.18 16.53 21.30
C LYS A 405 -14.34 17.79 21.10
N ASP A 406 -14.64 18.86 21.81
CA ASP A 406 -13.89 20.13 21.73
C ASP A 406 -12.44 19.96 22.18
N ILE A 407 -12.19 19.25 23.28
CA ILE A 407 -10.82 18.95 23.75
C ILE A 407 -10.04 18.19 22.68
N MET A 408 -10.61 17.12 22.14
CA MET A 408 -9.96 16.30 21.10
C MET A 408 -9.74 17.09 19.81
N SER A 409 -10.75 17.84 19.36
CA SER A 409 -10.69 18.67 18.15
C SER A 409 -9.58 19.71 18.23
N ASN A 410 -9.51 20.46 19.36
CA ASN A 410 -8.49 21.46 19.55
C ASN A 410 -7.07 20.88 19.57
N LYS A 411 -6.88 19.72 20.22
CA LYS A 411 -5.58 19.05 20.24
C LYS A 411 -5.16 18.53 18.86
N LEU A 412 -6.08 17.91 18.11
CA LEU A 412 -5.80 17.42 16.77
C LEU A 412 -5.49 18.56 15.79
N LYS A 413 -6.31 19.63 15.79
CA LYS A 413 -6.05 20.85 15.01
C LYS A 413 -4.67 21.45 15.31
N LYS A 414 -4.31 21.50 16.60
CA LYS A 414 -3.02 22.05 17.03
C LYS A 414 -1.85 21.22 16.50
N LEU A 415 -1.94 19.89 16.57
CA LEU A 415 -0.91 19.00 16.04
C LEU A 415 -0.77 19.13 14.51
N ILE A 416 -1.87 19.21 13.77
CA ILE A 416 -1.84 19.43 12.33
C ILE A 416 -1.17 20.76 11.99
N LYS A 417 -1.52 21.84 12.67
CA LYS A 417 -0.88 23.16 12.47
C LYS A 417 0.62 23.15 12.80
N ILE A 418 1.03 22.45 13.86
CA ILE A 418 2.46 22.29 14.19
C ILE A 418 3.18 21.55 13.06
N TRP A 419 2.56 20.48 12.54
CA TRP A 419 3.10 19.75 11.39
C TRP A 419 3.23 20.65 10.17
N GLU A 420 2.19 21.36 9.77
CA GLU A 420 2.20 22.26 8.62
C GLU A 420 3.26 23.36 8.77
N ASN A 421 3.35 24.00 9.95
CA ASN A 421 4.36 25.03 10.23
C ASN A 421 5.79 24.48 10.17
N SER A 422 6.01 23.21 10.49
CA SER A 422 7.34 22.59 10.39
C SER A 422 7.78 22.35 8.94
N ARG A 423 6.87 22.42 7.95
CA ARG A 423 7.15 22.21 6.51
C ARG A 423 7.30 23.52 5.71
N ASN A 424 6.87 24.64 6.27
CA ASN A 424 7.04 25.97 5.71
C ASN A 424 8.39 26.56 6.15
#